data_bca19dbd0b7267c8006a012e8ec225c8
#
_entry.id   bca19dbd0b7267c8006a012e8ec225c8
#
_cell.length_a   1.000
_cell.length_b   1.000
_cell.length_c   1.000
_cell.angle_alpha   90.00
_cell.angle_beta   90.00
_cell.angle_gamma   90.00
#
_symmetry.space_group_name_H-M   'P 1'
#
loop_
_entity.id
_entity.type
_entity.pdbx_description
1 polymer ?
#
loop_
_entity_poly.entity_id
_entity_poly.type
_entity_poly.pdbx_seq_one_letter_code
_entity_poly.pdbx_strand_id
1 'polypeptide(L)'
;MIFISLCNIQINLKVDPNSGKKNLFNKLSKTQGLKKVLNENFSRKTVSFYKYVIIENPQELRDQLYENWQKLNVLGRVYLAYEGINAQISVPQEKYDNFTVQIKSIDYFKDIVFKEALEERKESFFKLTIKVRKKIVADGLKSNEYDVTNVGKHLNAQQWNEAMNQGATVVDMRNHYESEIGKFKNAICPDVETFRQELPIVKKLLKNKKKDKILLYCTGGIRCEKTSAYLKHHGFKDVNQL
;
A
#
# COMPACT_ATOMS: atom_id res chain seq x y z
N MET A 1 -10.14 58.72 24.09
CA MET A 1 -10.41 57.94 22.87
C MET A 1 -9.36 56.82 22.83
N ILE A 2 -9.72 55.65 23.33
CA ILE A 2 -8.83 54.49 23.47
C ILE A 2 -9.09 53.58 22.29
N PHE A 3 -8.13 53.44 21.39
CA PHE A 3 -8.18 52.48 20.28
C PHE A 3 -7.80 51.09 20.81
N ILE A 4 -8.77 50.20 20.91
CA ILE A 4 -8.53 48.77 21.14
C ILE A 4 -8.18 48.16 19.80
N SER A 5 -6.90 47.82 19.61
CA SER A 5 -6.44 46.99 18.48
C SER A 5 -6.94 45.56 18.67
N LEU A 6 -7.88 45.15 17.82
CA LEU A 6 -8.29 43.75 17.71
C LEU A 6 -7.15 42.97 17.07
N CYS A 7 -6.39 42.27 17.91
CA CYS A 7 -5.39 41.33 17.50
C CYS A 7 -6.10 40.13 16.80
N ASN A 8 -5.99 40.03 15.48
CA ASN A 8 -6.44 38.88 14.70
C ASN A 8 -5.61 37.65 15.08
N ILE A 9 -6.10 36.89 16.03
CA ILE A 9 -5.59 35.53 16.32
C ILE A 9 -6.04 34.66 15.16
N GLN A 10 -5.21 34.53 14.13
CA GLN A 10 -5.33 33.45 13.17
C GLN A 10 -5.04 32.14 13.91
N ILE A 11 -6.11 31.47 14.35
CA ILE A 11 -6.04 30.10 14.81
C ILE A 11 -5.73 29.25 13.58
N ASN A 12 -4.44 28.99 13.35
CA ASN A 12 -4.00 27.96 12.42
C ASN A 12 -4.45 26.59 12.98
N LEU A 13 -5.70 26.25 12.76
CA LEU A 13 -6.18 24.90 12.93
C LEU A 13 -5.36 24.01 11.98
N LYS A 14 -4.34 23.34 12.51
CA LYS A 14 -3.65 22.27 11.78
C LYS A 14 -4.71 21.27 11.38
N VAL A 15 -5.19 21.36 10.15
CA VAL A 15 -6.12 20.39 9.59
C VAL A 15 -5.43 19.04 9.69
N ASP A 16 -6.03 18.11 10.43
CA ASP A 16 -5.51 16.74 10.53
C ASP A 16 -5.51 16.15 9.10
N PRO A 17 -4.34 15.83 8.52
CA PRO A 17 -4.27 15.28 7.17
C PRO A 17 -5.02 13.95 7.03
N ASN A 18 -5.44 13.34 8.15
CA ASN A 18 -6.23 12.13 8.17
C ASN A 18 -7.75 12.39 8.11
N SER A 19 -8.20 13.63 8.30
CA SER A 19 -9.63 13.98 8.27
C SER A 19 -10.11 14.48 6.90
N GLY A 20 -9.17 14.68 5.94
CA GLY A 20 -9.47 15.23 4.62
C GLY A 20 -9.96 16.68 4.66
N LYS A 21 -10.37 17.22 3.52
CA LYS A 21 -10.91 18.60 3.41
C LYS A 21 -12.27 18.76 4.09
N LYS A 22 -13.08 17.70 4.10
CA LYS A 22 -14.44 17.69 4.67
C LYS A 22 -14.48 17.24 6.13
N ASN A 23 -13.33 17.06 6.79
CA ASN A 23 -13.22 16.56 8.16
C ASN A 23 -13.97 15.23 8.40
N LEU A 24 -13.90 14.32 7.43
CA LEU A 24 -14.57 13.02 7.44
C LEU A 24 -13.68 11.98 8.13
N PHE A 25 -14.08 11.48 9.26
CA PHE A 25 -13.39 10.41 9.98
C PHE A 25 -14.33 9.62 10.89
N ASN A 26 -13.94 8.40 11.22
CA ASN A 26 -14.70 7.56 12.13
C ASN A 26 -14.49 8.02 13.58
N LYS A 27 -15.59 8.36 14.25
CA LYS A 27 -15.60 8.85 15.65
C LYS A 27 -15.73 7.73 16.69
N LEU A 28 -15.97 6.46 16.28
CA LEU A 28 -16.13 5.35 17.21
C LEU A 28 -14.80 5.03 17.91
N SER A 29 -14.87 4.76 19.21
CA SER A 29 -13.77 4.16 19.95
C SER A 29 -13.51 2.71 19.46
N LYS A 30 -12.35 2.14 19.84
CA LYS A 30 -12.04 0.74 19.52
C LYS A 30 -13.13 -0.21 20.06
N THR A 31 -13.53 -0.03 21.31
CA THR A 31 -14.54 -0.87 21.99
C THR A 31 -15.90 -0.78 21.30
N GLN A 32 -16.35 0.43 20.97
CA GLN A 32 -17.62 0.64 20.26
C GLN A 32 -17.59 0.02 18.86
N GLY A 33 -16.49 0.21 18.12
CA GLY A 33 -16.33 -0.35 16.79
C GLY A 33 -16.31 -1.88 16.80
N LEU A 34 -15.60 -2.49 17.75
CA LEU A 34 -15.54 -3.94 17.91
C LEU A 34 -16.91 -4.51 18.27
N LYS A 35 -17.61 -3.91 19.25
CA LYS A 35 -18.96 -4.33 19.63
C LYS A 35 -19.94 -4.27 18.45
N LYS A 36 -19.84 -3.22 17.61
CA LYS A 36 -20.64 -3.11 16.39
C LYS A 36 -20.39 -4.28 15.44
N VAL A 37 -19.13 -4.61 15.16
CA VAL A 37 -18.75 -5.67 14.21
C VAL A 37 -19.15 -7.05 14.73
N LEU A 38 -18.97 -7.33 16.03
CA LEU A 38 -19.38 -8.60 16.63
C LEU A 38 -20.89 -8.85 16.59
N ASN A 39 -21.67 -7.78 16.64
CA ASN A 39 -23.15 -7.84 16.56
C ASN A 39 -23.69 -7.87 15.12
N GLU A 40 -22.83 -7.83 14.10
CA GLU A 40 -23.26 -7.95 12.71
C GLU A 40 -23.77 -9.38 12.41
N ASN A 41 -24.91 -9.48 11.74
CA ASN A 41 -25.55 -10.76 11.35
C ASN A 41 -25.24 -11.18 9.91
N PHE A 42 -24.27 -10.53 9.26
CA PHE A 42 -23.81 -10.81 7.92
C PHE A 42 -22.32 -11.14 7.88
N SER A 43 -21.89 -11.84 6.83
CA SER A 43 -20.49 -12.12 6.55
C SER A 43 -19.80 -10.93 5.87
N ARG A 44 -18.47 -10.89 5.99
CA ARG A 44 -17.62 -9.91 5.32
C ARG A 44 -16.61 -10.61 4.45
N LYS A 45 -16.19 -9.95 3.38
CA LYS A 45 -15.09 -10.35 2.52
C LYS A 45 -13.90 -9.43 2.78
N THR A 46 -12.78 -10.00 3.19
CA THR A 46 -11.55 -9.26 3.47
C THR A 46 -10.64 -9.31 2.26
N VAL A 47 -10.25 -8.14 1.78
CA VAL A 47 -9.39 -8.00 0.60
C VAL A 47 -8.27 -7.00 0.85
N SER A 48 -7.15 -7.24 0.19
CA SER A 48 -6.06 -6.28 0.08
C SER A 48 -5.79 -5.95 -1.38
N PHE A 49 -5.40 -4.72 -1.63
CA PHE A 49 -4.98 -4.27 -2.95
C PHE A 49 -4.08 -3.05 -2.84
N TYR A 50 -3.27 -2.86 -3.85
CA TYR A 50 -2.49 -1.66 -4.03
C TYR A 50 -2.38 -1.32 -5.51
N LYS A 51 -2.07 -0.07 -5.81
CA LYS A 51 -1.69 0.36 -7.16
C LYS A 51 -0.77 1.57 -7.08
N TYR A 52 0.35 1.50 -7.78
CA TYR A 52 1.18 2.66 -8.06
C TYR A 52 0.64 3.35 -9.31
N VAL A 53 0.16 4.56 -9.11
CA VAL A 53 -0.41 5.43 -10.15
C VAL A 53 -0.35 6.86 -9.65
N ILE A 54 -0.10 7.80 -10.55
CA ILE A 54 -0.03 9.21 -10.17
C ILE A 54 -1.44 9.74 -9.87
N ILE A 55 -1.68 10.11 -8.61
CA ILE A 55 -2.93 10.70 -8.12
C ILE A 55 -2.67 12.18 -7.83
N GLU A 56 -3.17 13.06 -8.69
CA GLU A 56 -2.90 14.50 -8.59
C GLU A 56 -3.48 15.11 -7.31
N ASN A 57 -4.67 14.68 -6.90
CA ASN A 57 -5.36 15.20 -5.72
C ASN A 57 -5.76 14.10 -4.72
N PRO A 58 -4.81 13.53 -3.97
CA PRO A 58 -5.11 12.44 -3.04
C PRO A 58 -6.04 12.85 -1.89
N GLN A 59 -6.14 14.13 -1.54
CA GLN A 59 -7.05 14.61 -0.50
C GLN A 59 -8.52 14.56 -0.96
N GLU A 60 -8.79 14.96 -2.18
CA GLU A 60 -10.13 14.92 -2.76
C GLU A 60 -10.59 13.48 -2.98
N LEU A 61 -9.72 12.66 -3.56
CA LEU A 61 -9.98 11.23 -3.73
C LEU A 61 -10.23 10.53 -2.38
N ARG A 62 -9.46 10.89 -1.35
CA ARG A 62 -9.67 10.40 0.02
C ARG A 62 -11.07 10.67 0.51
N ASP A 63 -11.58 11.89 0.33
CA ASP A 63 -12.91 12.28 0.78
C ASP A 63 -14.00 11.55 0.00
N GLN A 64 -13.86 11.45 -1.32
CA GLN A 64 -14.76 10.69 -2.19
C GLN A 64 -14.83 9.21 -1.78
N LEU A 65 -13.68 8.56 -1.58
CA LEU A 65 -13.63 7.16 -1.15
C LEU A 65 -14.25 6.99 0.25
N TYR A 66 -13.99 7.92 1.18
CA TYR A 66 -14.54 7.81 2.53
C TYR A 66 -16.07 7.88 2.53
N GLU A 67 -16.67 8.86 1.85
CA GLU A 67 -18.12 9.02 1.73
C GLU A 67 -18.78 7.78 1.11
N ASN A 68 -18.20 7.29 0.02
CA ASN A 68 -18.74 6.16 -0.71
C ASN A 68 -18.63 4.85 0.07
N TRP A 69 -17.46 4.59 0.64
CA TRP A 69 -17.21 3.34 1.35
C TRP A 69 -17.87 3.27 2.73
N GLN A 70 -18.10 4.42 3.36
CA GLN A 70 -18.90 4.49 4.56
C GLN A 70 -20.36 4.03 4.33
N LYS A 71 -20.96 4.41 3.18
CA LYS A 71 -22.31 3.96 2.78
C LYS A 71 -22.38 2.45 2.53
N LEU A 72 -21.27 1.86 2.08
CA LEU A 72 -21.14 0.43 1.87
C LEU A 72 -20.75 -0.34 3.14
N ASN A 73 -20.59 0.33 4.29
CA ASN A 73 -20.09 -0.26 5.53
C ASN A 73 -18.69 -0.91 5.40
N VAL A 74 -17.83 -0.38 4.53
CA VAL A 74 -16.44 -0.83 4.41
C VAL A 74 -15.69 -0.48 5.69
N LEU A 75 -14.92 -1.44 6.19
CA LEU A 75 -13.99 -1.26 7.30
C LEU A 75 -12.57 -1.50 6.79
N GLY A 76 -11.59 -0.96 7.47
CA GLY A 76 -10.20 -1.22 7.09
C GLY A 76 -9.30 -0.02 7.16
N ARG A 77 -8.09 -0.21 6.61
CA ARG A 77 -7.04 0.79 6.58
C ARG A 77 -6.59 1.03 5.15
N VAL A 78 -6.61 2.30 4.76
CA VAL A 78 -6.23 2.75 3.42
C VAL A 78 -5.22 3.88 3.53
N TYR A 79 -4.16 3.77 2.77
CA TYR A 79 -3.19 4.84 2.56
C TYR A 79 -3.27 5.32 1.12
N LEU A 80 -3.48 6.62 0.96
CA LEU A 80 -3.41 7.33 -0.31
C LEU A 80 -2.18 8.22 -0.30
N ALA A 81 -1.53 8.33 -1.44
CA ALA A 81 -0.44 9.25 -1.68
C ALA A 81 -0.48 9.72 -3.13
N TYR A 82 0.34 10.70 -3.47
CA TYR A 82 0.56 11.08 -4.88
C TYR A 82 0.98 9.89 -5.74
N GLU A 83 1.72 8.92 -5.18
CA GLU A 83 2.23 7.73 -5.86
C GLU A 83 1.22 6.56 -5.94
N GLY A 84 -0.01 6.67 -5.38
CA GLY A 84 -1.00 5.60 -5.48
C GLY A 84 -1.84 5.32 -4.23
N ILE A 85 -2.31 4.07 -4.15
CA ILE A 85 -3.16 3.54 -3.07
C ILE A 85 -2.60 2.23 -2.51
N ASN A 86 -2.78 2.03 -1.19
CA ASN A 86 -2.55 0.76 -0.50
C ASN A 86 -3.69 0.54 0.50
N ALA A 87 -4.43 -0.53 0.35
CA ALA A 87 -5.64 -0.82 1.11
C ALA A 87 -5.68 -2.25 1.63
N GLN A 88 -6.14 -2.39 2.88
CA GLN A 88 -6.55 -3.63 3.51
C GLN A 88 -7.92 -3.37 4.13
N ILE A 89 -8.95 -3.98 3.59
CA ILE A 89 -10.33 -3.66 3.91
C ILE A 89 -11.19 -4.91 4.08
N SER A 90 -12.31 -4.74 4.74
CA SER A 90 -13.36 -5.73 4.91
C SER A 90 -14.69 -5.11 4.48
N VAL A 91 -15.36 -5.76 3.54
CA VAL A 91 -16.60 -5.30 2.90
C VAL A 91 -17.70 -6.31 3.22
N PRO A 92 -18.93 -5.90 3.59
CA PRO A 92 -20.06 -6.81 3.68
C PRO A 92 -20.21 -7.62 2.38
N GLN A 93 -20.37 -8.93 2.49
CA GLN A 93 -20.44 -9.84 1.34
C GLN A 93 -21.50 -9.40 0.31
N GLU A 94 -22.67 -9.00 0.77
CA GLU A 94 -23.78 -8.52 -0.06
C GLU A 94 -23.49 -7.21 -0.82
N LYS A 95 -22.48 -6.44 -0.37
CA LYS A 95 -22.08 -5.15 -0.97
C LYS A 95 -20.77 -5.22 -1.75
N TYR A 96 -20.18 -6.41 -1.84
CA TYR A 96 -18.86 -6.57 -2.45
C TYR A 96 -18.84 -6.22 -3.94
N ASP A 97 -19.87 -6.63 -4.69
CA ASP A 97 -19.97 -6.32 -6.12
C ASP A 97 -20.14 -4.81 -6.33
N ASN A 98 -20.98 -4.15 -5.55
CA ASN A 98 -21.15 -2.70 -5.60
C ASN A 98 -19.83 -1.96 -5.27
N PHE A 99 -19.08 -2.45 -4.27
CA PHE A 99 -17.75 -1.94 -3.96
C PHE A 99 -16.80 -2.10 -5.14
N THR A 100 -16.78 -3.27 -5.77
CA THR A 100 -15.90 -3.59 -6.91
C THR A 100 -16.20 -2.70 -8.12
N VAL A 101 -17.48 -2.53 -8.45
CA VAL A 101 -17.92 -1.64 -9.53
C VAL A 101 -17.50 -0.20 -9.24
N GLN A 102 -17.73 0.26 -8.00
CA GLN A 102 -17.44 1.63 -7.62
C GLN A 102 -15.94 1.95 -7.66
N ILE A 103 -15.07 1.07 -7.16
CA ILE A 103 -13.63 1.35 -7.20
C ILE A 103 -13.09 1.27 -8.63
N LYS A 104 -13.54 0.33 -9.45
CA LYS A 104 -13.13 0.19 -10.85
C LYS A 104 -13.69 1.29 -11.77
N SER A 105 -14.71 2.01 -11.35
CA SER A 105 -15.21 3.20 -12.09
C SER A 105 -14.29 4.42 -11.96
N ILE A 106 -13.35 4.39 -11.02
CA ILE A 106 -12.34 5.44 -10.86
C ILE A 106 -11.22 5.17 -11.86
N ASP A 107 -10.90 6.13 -12.71
CA ASP A 107 -9.93 5.98 -13.80
C ASP A 107 -8.56 5.45 -13.32
N TYR A 108 -8.10 5.89 -12.16
CA TYR A 108 -6.87 5.42 -11.55
C TYR A 108 -6.87 3.91 -11.23
N PHE A 109 -8.06 3.28 -11.06
CA PHE A 109 -8.20 1.95 -10.46
C PHE A 109 -8.95 0.94 -11.33
N LYS A 110 -9.16 1.21 -12.63
CA LYS A 110 -9.91 0.34 -13.56
C LYS A 110 -9.45 -1.12 -13.56
N ASP A 111 -8.14 -1.34 -13.54
CA ASP A 111 -7.47 -2.64 -13.61
C ASP A 111 -6.91 -3.12 -12.25
N ILE A 112 -7.45 -2.59 -11.15
CA ILE A 112 -6.99 -2.98 -9.82
C ILE A 112 -7.28 -4.46 -9.55
N VAL A 113 -6.29 -5.15 -9.00
CA VAL A 113 -6.36 -6.57 -8.65
C VAL A 113 -6.56 -6.71 -7.15
N PHE A 114 -7.58 -7.48 -6.74
CA PHE A 114 -7.86 -7.78 -5.35
C PHE A 114 -7.20 -9.10 -4.95
N LYS A 115 -6.58 -9.11 -3.78
CA LYS A 115 -6.08 -10.31 -3.10
C LYS A 115 -7.01 -10.60 -1.93
N GLU A 116 -7.74 -11.71 -2.02
CA GLU A 116 -8.69 -12.12 -0.99
C GLU A 116 -7.96 -12.78 0.18
N ALA A 117 -8.46 -12.59 1.40
CA ALA A 117 -7.94 -13.29 2.56
C ALA A 117 -8.31 -14.78 2.47
N LEU A 118 -7.38 -15.64 2.88
CA LEU A 118 -7.62 -17.11 2.95
C LEU A 118 -8.58 -17.46 4.09
N GLU A 119 -8.55 -16.70 5.17
CA GLU A 119 -9.43 -16.87 6.33
C GLU A 119 -10.13 -15.55 6.65
N GLU A 120 -11.43 -15.60 6.82
CA GLU A 120 -12.24 -14.44 7.21
C GLU A 120 -12.34 -14.37 8.74
N ARG A 121 -11.86 -13.24 9.30
CA ARG A 121 -11.99 -12.93 10.73
C ARG A 121 -12.80 -11.65 10.88
N LYS A 122 -13.96 -11.73 11.54
CA LYS A 122 -14.83 -10.56 11.77
C LYS A 122 -14.10 -9.39 12.43
N GLU A 123 -13.17 -9.67 13.33
CA GLU A 123 -12.45 -8.68 14.14
C GLU A 123 -11.25 -8.04 13.41
N SER A 124 -10.97 -8.41 12.16
CA SER A 124 -9.82 -7.88 11.40
C SER A 124 -9.81 -6.36 11.34
N PHE A 125 -10.99 -5.77 11.20
CA PHE A 125 -11.16 -4.31 11.17
C PHE A 125 -12.46 -3.91 11.91
N PHE A 126 -12.40 -2.80 12.65
CA PHE A 126 -13.54 -2.27 13.39
C PHE A 126 -13.95 -0.85 12.98
N LYS A 127 -13.21 -0.22 12.07
CA LYS A 127 -13.53 1.11 11.52
C LYS A 127 -12.88 1.30 10.16
N LEU A 128 -13.45 2.19 9.34
CA LEU A 128 -12.81 2.70 8.14
C LEU A 128 -11.83 3.81 8.50
N THR A 129 -10.60 3.70 8.02
CA THR A 129 -9.56 4.71 8.18
C THR A 129 -8.88 4.93 6.84
N ILE A 130 -9.07 6.08 6.22
CA ILE A 130 -8.39 6.48 4.99
C ILE A 130 -7.47 7.65 5.31
N LYS A 131 -6.16 7.48 5.11
CA LYS A 131 -5.14 8.48 5.43
C LYS A 131 -4.37 8.87 4.19
N VAL A 132 -4.23 10.17 3.96
CA VAL A 132 -3.27 10.68 2.99
C VAL A 132 -1.88 10.68 3.62
N ARG A 133 -0.92 10.12 2.91
CA ARG A 133 0.48 9.98 3.31
C ARG A 133 1.40 10.53 2.23
N LYS A 134 2.65 10.76 2.58
CA LYS A 134 3.68 11.11 1.58
C LYS A 134 3.92 9.97 0.59
N LYS A 135 3.81 8.71 1.07
CA LYS A 135 4.03 7.48 0.31
C LYS A 135 3.08 6.39 0.78
N ILE A 136 2.69 5.48 -0.13
CA ILE A 136 1.83 4.32 0.22
C ILE A 136 2.61 3.21 0.93
N VAL A 137 3.94 3.16 0.72
CA VAL A 137 4.90 2.35 1.48
C VAL A 137 6.12 3.21 1.79
N ALA A 138 6.54 3.23 3.04
CA ALA A 138 7.68 4.03 3.47
C ALA A 138 8.99 3.35 3.06
N ASP A 139 9.71 3.93 2.09
CA ASP A 139 10.96 3.45 1.51
C ASP A 139 12.22 4.19 2.00
N GLY A 140 12.06 5.18 2.87
CA GLY A 140 13.17 5.98 3.40
C GLY A 140 13.78 7.00 2.43
N LEU A 141 13.36 7.02 1.15
CA LEU A 141 13.88 7.91 0.14
C LEU A 141 13.12 9.25 0.08
N LYS A 142 13.69 10.25 -0.58
CA LYS A 142 12.98 11.49 -0.88
C LYS A 142 11.86 11.23 -1.88
N SER A 143 10.84 12.09 -1.87
CA SER A 143 9.77 12.03 -2.88
C SER A 143 10.34 12.37 -4.25
N ASN A 144 9.85 11.68 -5.30
CA ASN A 144 10.20 11.93 -6.70
C ASN A 144 11.66 11.66 -7.08
N GLU A 145 12.41 10.84 -6.33
CA GLU A 145 13.76 10.43 -6.73
C GLU A 145 13.75 9.52 -7.97
N TYR A 146 12.65 8.81 -8.23
CA TYR A 146 12.49 7.88 -9.36
C TYR A 146 11.01 7.70 -9.69
N ASP A 147 10.74 7.24 -10.90
CA ASP A 147 9.38 6.92 -11.36
C ASP A 147 8.95 5.57 -10.79
N VAL A 148 8.06 5.59 -9.81
CA VAL A 148 7.52 4.39 -9.14
C VAL A 148 6.62 3.54 -10.04
N THR A 149 6.20 4.06 -11.21
CA THR A 149 5.36 3.34 -12.18
C THR A 149 6.19 2.54 -13.18
N ASN A 150 7.49 2.82 -13.30
CA ASN A 150 8.41 2.09 -14.17
C ASN A 150 8.92 0.81 -13.49
N VAL A 151 8.02 -0.12 -13.21
CA VAL A 151 8.27 -1.34 -12.46
C VAL A 151 8.96 -2.44 -13.29
N GLY A 152 9.45 -3.47 -12.60
CA GLY A 152 9.98 -4.68 -13.20
C GLY A 152 8.88 -5.57 -13.80
N LYS A 153 9.28 -6.53 -14.62
CA LYS A 153 8.37 -7.49 -15.24
C LYS A 153 7.78 -8.44 -14.18
N HIS A 154 6.46 -8.62 -14.19
CA HIS A 154 5.80 -9.65 -13.40
C HIS A 154 5.98 -11.01 -14.06
N LEU A 155 6.40 -11.99 -13.29
CA LEU A 155 6.54 -13.38 -13.71
C LEU A 155 5.46 -14.23 -13.04
N ASN A 156 4.90 -15.16 -13.80
CA ASN A 156 4.10 -16.22 -13.21
C ASN A 156 5.01 -17.30 -12.56
N ALA A 157 4.43 -18.24 -11.83
CA ALA A 157 5.17 -19.26 -11.08
C ALA A 157 6.08 -20.12 -11.97
N GLN A 158 5.65 -20.47 -13.19
CA GLN A 158 6.46 -21.22 -14.14
C GLN A 158 7.67 -20.42 -14.59
N GLN A 159 7.48 -19.18 -15.06
CA GLN A 159 8.54 -18.28 -15.49
C GLN A 159 9.53 -17.98 -14.35
N TRP A 160 9.03 -17.87 -13.11
CA TRP A 160 9.85 -17.70 -11.93
C TRP A 160 10.78 -18.91 -11.70
N ASN A 161 10.21 -20.12 -11.70
CA ASN A 161 10.98 -21.35 -11.53
C ASN A 161 12.03 -21.55 -12.63
N GLU A 162 11.67 -21.30 -13.88
CA GLU A 162 12.60 -21.33 -15.02
C GLU A 162 13.77 -20.38 -14.83
N ALA A 163 13.49 -19.13 -14.44
CA ALA A 163 14.52 -18.12 -14.20
C ALA A 163 15.45 -18.51 -13.03
N MET A 164 14.90 -19.05 -11.93
CA MET A 164 15.70 -19.59 -10.81
C MET A 164 16.61 -20.73 -11.27
N ASN A 165 16.11 -21.67 -12.05
CA ASN A 165 16.89 -22.80 -12.58
C ASN A 165 18.01 -22.34 -13.52
N GLN A 166 17.84 -21.21 -14.20
CA GLN A 166 18.85 -20.56 -15.05
C GLN A 166 19.86 -19.73 -14.27
N GLY A 167 19.79 -19.71 -12.94
CA GLY A 167 20.75 -19.03 -12.08
C GLY A 167 20.47 -17.53 -11.85
N ALA A 168 19.24 -17.09 -12.05
CA ALA A 168 18.85 -15.72 -11.72
C ALA A 168 19.12 -15.39 -10.23
N THR A 169 19.45 -14.15 -9.93
CA THR A 169 19.66 -13.68 -8.56
C THR A 169 18.33 -13.37 -7.88
N VAL A 170 18.00 -14.14 -6.84
CA VAL A 170 16.76 -13.98 -6.07
C VAL A 170 17.00 -13.08 -4.86
N VAL A 171 16.13 -12.12 -4.61
CA VAL A 171 16.18 -11.21 -3.45
C VAL A 171 14.84 -11.22 -2.71
N ASP A 172 14.90 -11.47 -1.42
CA ASP A 172 13.76 -11.41 -0.52
C ASP A 172 13.56 -9.98 -0.01
N MET A 173 12.46 -9.35 -0.40
CA MET A 173 12.09 -7.99 0.00
C MET A 173 11.13 -7.97 1.19
N ARG A 174 11.12 -9.03 1.98
CA ARG A 174 10.33 -9.13 3.21
C ARG A 174 11.15 -8.70 4.42
N ASN A 175 10.46 -8.43 5.53
CA ASN A 175 11.14 -8.20 6.79
C ASN A 175 11.93 -9.46 7.22
N HIS A 176 13.01 -9.25 7.95
CA HIS A 176 13.93 -10.33 8.37
C HIS A 176 13.20 -11.54 9.00
N TYR A 177 12.29 -11.30 9.94
CA TYR A 177 11.52 -12.35 10.62
C TYR A 177 10.66 -13.20 9.66
N GLU A 178 10.22 -12.67 8.51
CA GLU A 178 9.47 -13.42 7.51
C GLU A 178 10.38 -14.43 6.78
N SER A 179 11.64 -14.06 6.53
CA SER A 179 12.64 -14.92 5.88
C SER A 179 13.15 -16.06 6.78
N GLU A 180 13.04 -15.90 8.10
CA GLU A 180 13.37 -16.96 9.07
C GLU A 180 12.39 -18.13 9.03
N ILE A 181 11.11 -17.86 8.74
CA ILE A 181 10.07 -18.88 8.63
C ILE A 181 10.27 -19.71 7.36
N GLY A 182 10.73 -19.09 6.28
CA GLY A 182 11.00 -19.75 5.00
C GLY A 182 11.34 -18.75 3.91
N LYS A 183 12.16 -19.19 2.96
CA LYS A 183 12.63 -18.36 1.83
C LYS A 183 12.92 -19.21 0.60
N PHE A 184 12.96 -18.60 -0.58
CA PHE A 184 13.43 -19.28 -1.77
C PHE A 184 14.90 -19.69 -1.63
N LYS A 185 15.25 -20.85 -2.20
CA LYS A 185 16.63 -21.35 -2.20
C LYS A 185 17.60 -20.31 -2.73
N ASN A 186 18.69 -20.09 -2.02
CA ASN A 186 19.75 -19.11 -2.36
C ASN A 186 19.28 -17.65 -2.46
N ALA A 187 18.11 -17.31 -1.91
CA ALA A 187 17.67 -15.92 -1.87
C ALA A 187 18.60 -15.06 -1.00
N ILE A 188 18.97 -13.91 -1.53
CA ILE A 188 19.63 -12.85 -0.77
C ILE A 188 18.58 -12.22 0.14
N CYS A 189 18.78 -12.31 1.46
CA CYS A 189 17.93 -11.66 2.45
C CYS A 189 18.72 -10.47 3.01
N PRO A 190 18.34 -9.22 2.69
CA PRO A 190 19.01 -8.06 3.27
C PRO A 190 18.85 -8.05 4.79
N ASP A 191 19.96 -7.84 5.50
CA ASP A 191 19.96 -7.74 6.96
C ASP A 191 19.51 -6.35 7.38
N VAL A 192 18.19 -6.14 7.42
CA VAL A 192 17.56 -4.89 7.80
C VAL A 192 16.26 -5.13 8.56
N GLU A 193 15.94 -4.25 9.50
CA GLU A 193 14.69 -4.35 10.28
C GLU A 193 13.47 -3.82 9.53
N THR A 194 13.67 -2.87 8.62
CA THR A 194 12.55 -2.19 7.95
C THR A 194 12.84 -1.94 6.48
N PHE A 195 11.77 -1.95 5.67
CA PHE A 195 11.82 -1.61 4.25
C PHE A 195 12.46 -0.23 3.96
N ARG A 196 12.41 0.70 4.91
CA ARG A 196 13.07 2.02 4.77
C ARG A 196 14.59 1.93 4.59
N GLN A 197 15.21 0.92 5.18
CA GLN A 197 16.66 0.68 5.13
C GLN A 197 17.04 -0.19 3.92
N GLU A 198 16.08 -0.90 3.36
CA GLU A 198 16.30 -2.03 2.47
C GLU A 198 16.78 -1.60 1.08
N LEU A 199 16.16 -0.59 0.46
CA LEU A 199 16.45 -0.20 -0.92
C LEU A 199 17.93 0.16 -1.17
N PRO A 200 18.58 1.02 -0.36
CA PRO A 200 20.01 1.31 -0.53
C PRO A 200 20.90 0.08 -0.31
N ILE A 201 20.55 -0.80 0.64
CA ILE A 201 21.31 -2.02 0.93
C ILE A 201 21.21 -2.99 -0.24
N VAL A 202 20.01 -3.25 -0.77
CA VAL A 202 19.80 -4.11 -1.95
C VAL A 202 20.59 -3.59 -3.15
N LYS A 203 20.53 -2.29 -3.43
CA LYS A 203 21.34 -1.67 -4.50
C LYS A 203 22.84 -1.94 -4.30
N LYS A 204 23.34 -1.82 -3.07
CA LYS A 204 24.75 -2.08 -2.75
C LYS A 204 25.12 -3.56 -2.93
N LEU A 205 24.29 -4.49 -2.45
CA LEU A 205 24.50 -5.93 -2.58
C LEU A 205 24.53 -6.35 -4.06
N LEU A 206 23.71 -5.73 -4.89
CA LEU A 206 23.59 -6.05 -6.32
C LEU A 206 24.50 -5.22 -7.23
N LYS A 207 25.42 -4.39 -6.72
CA LYS A 207 26.20 -3.42 -7.49
C LYS A 207 26.88 -3.99 -8.75
N ASN A 208 27.36 -5.24 -8.67
CA ASN A 208 28.08 -5.93 -9.77
C ASN A 208 27.13 -6.76 -10.67
N LYS A 209 25.82 -6.75 -10.40
CA LYS A 209 24.79 -7.58 -11.05
C LYS A 209 23.82 -6.77 -11.92
N LYS A 210 24.23 -5.58 -12.38
CA LYS A 210 23.32 -4.69 -13.14
C LYS A 210 22.83 -5.25 -14.48
N LYS A 211 23.56 -6.23 -15.05
CA LYS A 211 23.19 -6.91 -16.28
C LYS A 211 22.54 -8.27 -16.06
N ASP A 212 22.58 -8.77 -14.82
CA ASP A 212 22.04 -10.07 -14.46
C ASP A 212 20.52 -9.99 -14.35
N LYS A 213 19.86 -11.15 -14.47
CA LYS A 213 18.44 -11.28 -14.18
C LYS A 213 18.24 -11.27 -12.67
N ILE A 214 17.48 -10.29 -12.19
CA ILE A 214 17.11 -10.12 -10.76
C ILE A 214 15.66 -10.52 -10.58
N LEU A 215 15.39 -11.34 -9.57
CA LEU A 215 14.06 -11.79 -9.16
C LEU A 215 13.75 -11.26 -7.77
N LEU A 216 12.69 -10.46 -7.64
CA LEU A 216 12.25 -9.87 -6.39
C LEU A 216 10.96 -10.53 -5.92
N TYR A 217 10.86 -10.86 -4.65
CA TYR A 217 9.60 -11.31 -4.06
C TYR A 217 9.35 -10.70 -2.68
N CYS A 218 8.07 -10.58 -2.33
CA CYS A 218 7.62 -10.22 -0.98
C CYS A 218 6.24 -10.82 -0.71
N THR A 219 5.64 -10.55 0.44
CA THR A 219 4.35 -11.13 0.83
C THR A 219 3.19 -10.68 -0.06
N GLY A 220 3.16 -9.40 -0.44
CA GLY A 220 2.01 -8.80 -1.15
C GLY A 220 2.35 -8.12 -2.48
N GLY A 221 3.60 -8.13 -2.94
CA GLY A 221 4.05 -7.49 -4.19
C GLY A 221 4.40 -6.01 -4.06
N ILE A 222 3.77 -5.25 -3.18
CA ILE A 222 3.90 -3.79 -3.08
C ILE A 222 5.35 -3.31 -2.84
N ARG A 223 6.15 -4.05 -2.07
CA ARG A 223 7.57 -3.74 -1.84
C ARG A 223 8.39 -4.02 -3.10
N CYS A 224 8.08 -5.11 -3.81
CA CYS A 224 8.76 -5.48 -5.05
C CYS A 224 8.53 -4.47 -6.18
N GLU A 225 7.30 -3.97 -6.34
CA GLU A 225 7.00 -2.90 -7.29
C GLU A 225 7.97 -1.72 -7.09
N LYS A 226 8.03 -1.24 -5.87
CA LYS A 226 8.85 -0.09 -5.51
C LYS A 226 10.35 -0.37 -5.68
N THR A 227 10.80 -1.55 -5.24
CA THR A 227 12.19 -1.97 -5.39
C THR A 227 12.59 -2.12 -6.83
N SER A 228 11.74 -2.72 -7.66
CA SER A 228 12.04 -2.92 -9.09
C SER A 228 12.18 -1.59 -9.82
N ALA A 229 11.28 -0.64 -9.57
CA ALA A 229 11.36 0.72 -10.12
C ALA A 229 12.64 1.43 -9.69
N TYR A 230 13.00 1.34 -8.40
CA TYR A 230 14.23 1.91 -7.85
C TYR A 230 15.49 1.31 -8.49
N LEU A 231 15.56 -0.03 -8.62
CA LEU A 231 16.70 -0.70 -9.27
C LEU A 231 16.82 -0.33 -10.75
N LYS A 232 15.70 -0.28 -11.49
CA LYS A 232 15.69 0.16 -12.89
C LYS A 232 16.20 1.59 -13.05
N HIS A 233 15.77 2.50 -12.16
CA HIS A 233 16.29 3.88 -12.12
C HIS A 233 17.82 3.91 -11.94
N HIS A 234 18.38 2.97 -11.16
CA HIS A 234 19.82 2.85 -10.93
C HIS A 234 20.56 2.00 -11.98
N GLY A 235 19.93 1.72 -13.12
CA GLY A 235 20.55 1.10 -14.29
C GLY A 235 20.60 -0.42 -14.29
N PHE A 236 19.81 -1.09 -13.44
CA PHE A 236 19.60 -2.53 -13.54
C PHE A 236 18.69 -2.83 -14.74
N LYS A 237 19.09 -3.80 -15.60
CA LYS A 237 18.49 -4.00 -16.92
C LYS A 237 17.36 -5.03 -16.93
N ASP A 238 17.50 -6.10 -16.18
CA ASP A 238 16.54 -7.24 -16.14
C ASP A 238 16.05 -7.48 -14.73
N VAL A 239 15.08 -6.65 -14.30
CA VAL A 239 14.47 -6.72 -12.98
C VAL A 239 13.06 -7.29 -13.10
N ASN A 240 12.81 -8.37 -12.37
CA ASN A 240 11.55 -9.11 -12.41
C ASN A 240 11.00 -9.30 -11.00
N GLN A 241 9.71 -9.61 -10.90
CA GLN A 241 9.01 -9.81 -9.63
C GLN A 241 7.93 -10.88 -9.74
N LEU A 242 7.63 -11.54 -8.59
CA LEU A 242 6.61 -12.57 -8.46
C LEU A 242 5.26 -11.95 -8.09
#